data_b2c3752de4b00b3c7f574cd2c41d9756
#
_entry.id   b2c3752de4b00b3c7f574cd2c41d9756
#
_cell.length_a   1.000
_cell.length_b   1.000
_cell.length_c   1.000
_cell.angle_alpha   90.00
_cell.angle_beta   90.00
_cell.angle_gamma   90.00
#
_symmetry.space_group_name_H-M   'P 1'
#
loop_
_entity.id
_entity.type
_entity.pdbx_description
1 polymer ?
#
loop_
_entity_poly.entity_id
_entity_poly.type
_entity_poly.pdbx_seq_one_letter_code
_entity_poly.pdbx_strand_id
1 'polypeptide(L)'
;MVKAGQSRVLQAWRGLGYYRRARSLYAAAKMIVRDHAGEVPDNMQALQALPGVGRYTAGAIASIAFGHHEPIVDGNVARVLSRLSDRRGVTNDRAGQQWCWHHAMQFVRAAKKP
;
A
#
# COMPACT_ATOMS: atom_id res chain seq x y z
N MET A 1 19.11 8.64 -0.14
CA MET A 1 18.80 7.57 -1.10
C MET A 1 19.02 8.02 -2.55
N VAL A 2 18.31 9.02 -3.02
CA VAL A 2 18.39 9.45 -4.44
C VAL A 2 19.80 9.87 -4.86
N LYS A 3 20.49 10.66 -4.04
CA LYS A 3 21.88 11.10 -4.30
C LYS A 3 22.88 9.95 -4.35
N ALA A 4 22.60 8.83 -3.65
CA ALA A 4 23.48 7.67 -3.62
C ALA A 4 23.46 6.86 -4.92
N GLY A 5 22.37 6.96 -5.70
CA GLY A 5 22.17 6.22 -6.93
C GLY A 5 21.60 4.81 -6.72
N GLN A 6 21.02 4.28 -7.79
CA GLN A 6 20.36 2.97 -7.75
C GLN A 6 21.31 1.82 -7.38
N SER A 7 22.52 1.84 -7.90
CA SER A 7 23.50 0.78 -7.63
C SER A 7 23.81 0.65 -6.13
N ARG A 8 23.96 1.74 -5.41
CA ARG A 8 24.21 1.72 -3.94
C ARG A 8 22.99 1.26 -3.18
N VAL A 9 21.78 1.62 -3.63
CA VAL A 9 20.52 1.14 -3.02
C VAL A 9 20.39 -0.38 -3.19
N LEU A 10 20.65 -0.91 -4.40
CA LEU A 10 20.65 -2.34 -4.66
C LEU A 10 21.72 -3.08 -3.85
N GLN A 11 22.90 -2.49 -3.69
CA GLN A 11 23.97 -3.05 -2.87
C GLN A 11 23.58 -3.14 -1.40
N ALA A 12 22.95 -2.08 -0.86
CA ALA A 12 22.45 -2.08 0.51
C ALA A 12 21.30 -3.08 0.72
N TRP A 13 20.54 -3.38 -0.35
CA TRP A 13 19.47 -4.39 -0.36
C TRP A 13 19.97 -5.82 -0.46
N ARG A 14 21.26 -6.01 -0.66
CA ARG A 14 21.88 -7.31 -0.91
C ARG A 14 21.49 -8.34 0.15
N GLY A 15 21.11 -9.53 -0.30
CA GLY A 15 20.71 -10.65 0.56
C GLY A 15 19.21 -10.67 0.91
N LEU A 16 18.45 -9.62 0.66
CA LEU A 16 17.00 -9.59 0.95
C LEU A 16 16.14 -10.22 -0.15
N GLY A 17 16.69 -10.42 -1.33
CA GLY A 17 15.93 -10.94 -2.48
C GLY A 17 14.89 -9.97 -3.02
N TYR A 18 14.16 -10.40 -4.04
CA TYR A 18 13.11 -9.58 -4.67
C TYR A 18 13.59 -8.16 -4.99
N TYR A 19 14.67 -8.04 -5.73
CA TYR A 19 15.33 -6.75 -6.06
C TYR A 19 14.42 -5.77 -6.81
N ARG A 20 13.34 -6.24 -7.41
CA ARG A 20 12.31 -5.39 -7.99
C ARG A 20 11.74 -4.41 -6.97
N ARG A 21 11.58 -4.81 -5.71
CA ARG A 21 11.15 -3.92 -4.61
C ARG A 21 12.16 -2.80 -4.37
N ALA A 22 13.45 -3.11 -4.37
CA ALA A 22 14.50 -2.09 -4.22
C ALA A 22 14.51 -1.08 -5.37
N ARG A 23 14.32 -1.57 -6.60
CA ARG A 23 14.21 -0.70 -7.79
C ARG A 23 12.97 0.20 -7.72
N SER A 24 11.83 -0.36 -7.32
CA SER A 24 10.59 0.41 -7.13
C SER A 24 10.75 1.46 -6.02
N LEU A 25 11.37 1.11 -4.91
CA LEU A 25 11.65 2.04 -3.82
C LEU A 25 12.52 3.20 -4.28
N TYR A 26 13.58 2.92 -5.04
CA TYR A 26 14.44 3.97 -5.58
C TYR A 26 13.69 4.86 -6.59
N ALA A 27 12.90 4.27 -7.48
CA ALA A 27 12.10 5.02 -8.44
C ALA A 27 11.04 5.89 -7.74
N ALA A 28 10.40 5.38 -6.69
CA ALA A 28 9.46 6.14 -5.87
C ALA A 28 10.17 7.32 -5.18
N ALA A 29 11.34 7.09 -4.58
CA ALA A 29 12.13 8.15 -3.95
C ALA A 29 12.50 9.27 -4.95
N LYS A 30 12.89 8.91 -6.18
CA LYS A 30 13.15 9.89 -7.24
C LYS A 30 11.92 10.72 -7.57
N MET A 31 10.76 10.08 -7.72
CA MET A 31 9.49 10.77 -7.98
C MET A 31 9.12 11.71 -6.84
N ILE A 32 9.27 11.29 -5.60
CA ILE A 32 8.99 12.10 -4.42
C ILE A 32 9.87 13.36 -4.41
N VAL A 33 11.16 13.22 -4.69
CA VAL A 33 12.07 14.38 -4.77
C VAL A 33 11.69 15.31 -5.92
N ARG A 34 11.34 14.76 -7.08
CA ARG A 34 11.01 15.53 -8.28
C ARG A 34 9.66 16.24 -8.18
N ASP A 35 8.61 15.52 -7.73
CA ASP A 35 7.22 15.94 -7.87
C ASP A 35 6.57 16.36 -6.54
N HIS A 36 7.16 16.00 -5.40
CA HIS A 36 6.64 16.24 -4.07
C HIS A 36 7.63 16.96 -3.13
N ALA A 37 8.58 17.67 -3.69
CA ALA A 37 9.57 18.45 -2.92
C ALA A 37 10.33 17.65 -1.84
N GLY A 38 10.47 16.33 -2.04
CA GLY A 38 11.15 15.44 -1.11
C GLY A 38 10.28 14.94 0.05
N GLU A 39 9.02 15.32 0.10
CA GLU A 39 8.06 14.87 1.12
C GLU A 39 7.14 13.79 0.60
N VAL A 40 6.93 12.73 1.39
CA VAL A 40 6.00 11.66 1.02
C VAL A 40 4.58 12.21 1.00
N PRO A 41 3.82 12.06 -0.11
CA PRO A 41 2.44 12.55 -0.16
C PRO A 41 1.54 11.76 0.81
N ASP A 42 0.49 12.41 1.30
CA ASP A 42 -0.41 11.85 2.29
C ASP A 42 -1.79 11.42 1.74
N ASN A 43 -2.04 11.65 0.45
CA ASN A 43 -3.30 11.25 -0.17
C ASN A 43 -3.17 9.97 -0.99
N MET A 44 -4.25 9.21 -1.06
CA MET A 44 -4.28 7.90 -1.72
C MET A 44 -3.91 7.96 -3.20
N GLN A 45 -4.39 8.98 -3.91
CA GLN A 45 -4.13 9.13 -5.35
C GLN A 45 -2.63 9.33 -5.63
N ALA A 46 -1.99 10.24 -4.91
CA ALA A 46 -0.56 10.51 -5.06
C ALA A 46 0.30 9.32 -4.60
N LEU A 47 -0.09 8.66 -3.52
CA LEU A 47 0.61 7.45 -3.04
C LEU A 47 0.55 6.31 -4.07
N GLN A 48 -0.63 6.06 -4.66
CA GLN A 48 -0.78 5.01 -5.67
C GLN A 48 -0.07 5.32 -7.00
N ALA A 49 0.22 6.58 -7.27
CA ALA A 49 1.00 6.98 -8.43
C ALA A 49 2.51 6.65 -8.29
N LEU A 50 2.98 6.40 -7.07
CA LEU A 50 4.38 6.05 -6.82
C LEU A 50 4.69 4.63 -7.33
N PRO A 51 5.87 4.45 -7.97
CA PRO A 51 6.30 3.12 -8.43
C PRO A 51 6.32 2.09 -7.29
N GLY A 52 5.71 0.93 -7.52
CA GLY A 52 5.66 -0.16 -6.55
C GLY A 52 4.62 0.02 -5.44
N VAL A 53 3.84 1.09 -5.45
CA VAL A 53 2.80 1.35 -4.45
C VAL A 53 1.43 1.05 -5.05
N GLY A 54 0.84 -0.06 -4.63
CA GLY A 54 -0.56 -0.41 -4.94
C GLY A 54 -1.52 0.13 -3.89
N ARG A 55 -2.80 -0.22 -4.04
CA ARG A 55 -3.86 0.22 -3.12
C ARG A 55 -3.61 -0.23 -1.67
N TYR A 56 -3.15 -1.46 -1.47
CA TYR A 56 -2.79 -1.97 -0.13
C TYR A 56 -1.69 -1.13 0.52
N THR A 57 -0.57 -0.95 -0.18
CA THR A 57 0.59 -0.21 0.34
C THR A 57 0.23 1.26 0.58
N ALA A 58 -0.51 1.89 -0.33
CA ALA A 58 -0.97 3.27 -0.16
C ALA A 58 -1.87 3.40 1.08
N GLY A 59 -2.82 2.48 1.29
CA GLY A 59 -3.68 2.45 2.48
C GLY A 59 -2.88 2.28 3.77
N ALA A 60 -1.87 1.40 3.76
CA ALA A 60 -0.99 1.21 4.91
C ALA A 60 -0.18 2.47 5.24
N ILE A 61 0.39 3.12 4.23
CA ILE A 61 1.13 4.38 4.43
C ILE A 61 0.20 5.47 4.97
N ALA A 62 -0.97 5.67 4.34
CA ALA A 62 -1.92 6.68 4.74
C ALA A 62 -2.43 6.47 6.18
N SER A 63 -2.72 5.22 6.55
CA SER A 63 -3.22 4.88 7.88
C SER A 63 -2.11 4.96 8.94
N ILE A 64 -1.00 4.28 8.73
CA ILE A 64 0.04 4.12 9.76
C ILE A 64 0.89 5.40 9.90
N ALA A 65 1.33 5.99 8.78
CA ALA A 65 2.21 7.15 8.82
C ALA A 65 1.46 8.46 8.99
N PHE A 66 0.24 8.59 8.45
CA PHE A 66 -0.51 9.84 8.43
C PHE A 66 -1.80 9.82 9.25
N GLY A 67 -2.17 8.69 9.85
CA GLY A 67 -3.34 8.59 10.72
C GLY A 67 -4.68 8.69 9.98
N HIS A 68 -4.71 8.45 8.67
CA HIS A 68 -5.95 8.48 7.89
C HIS A 68 -6.76 7.20 8.10
N HIS A 69 -8.08 7.28 8.02
CA HIS A 69 -8.98 6.12 8.07
C HIS A 69 -9.05 5.43 6.70
N GLU A 70 -7.94 4.81 6.29
CA GLU A 70 -7.85 4.09 5.04
C GLU A 70 -7.74 2.58 5.28
N PRO A 71 -8.56 1.78 4.60
CA PRO A 71 -8.51 0.32 4.75
C PRO A 71 -7.34 -0.27 3.98
N ILE A 72 -6.99 -1.49 4.38
CA ILE A 72 -6.10 -2.37 3.62
C ILE A 72 -6.80 -3.70 3.41
N VAL A 73 -6.66 -4.28 2.22
CA VAL A 73 -7.16 -5.61 1.91
C VAL A 73 -6.07 -6.39 1.18
N ASP A 74 -5.63 -7.46 1.81
CA ASP A 74 -4.83 -8.53 1.21
C ASP A 74 -5.60 -9.86 1.29
N GLY A 75 -4.97 -10.95 0.90
CA GLY A 75 -5.58 -12.27 0.98
C GLY A 75 -5.99 -12.67 2.41
N ASN A 76 -5.25 -12.22 3.41
CA ASN A 76 -5.55 -12.51 4.82
C ASN A 76 -6.77 -11.73 5.31
N VAL A 77 -6.81 -10.43 5.04
CA VAL A 77 -7.96 -9.57 5.38
C VAL A 77 -9.21 -10.04 4.66
N ALA A 78 -9.13 -10.36 3.37
CA ALA A 78 -10.25 -10.90 2.60
C ALA A 78 -10.81 -12.19 3.22
N ARG A 79 -9.95 -13.09 3.66
CA ARG A 79 -10.34 -14.33 4.32
C ARG A 79 -11.04 -14.07 5.65
N VAL A 80 -10.51 -13.17 6.48
CA VAL A 80 -11.10 -12.80 7.77
C VAL A 80 -12.49 -12.17 7.56
N LEU A 81 -12.60 -11.20 6.66
CA LEU A 81 -13.88 -10.55 6.36
C LEU A 81 -14.93 -11.55 5.86
N SER A 82 -14.53 -12.47 4.97
CA SER A 82 -15.43 -13.50 4.45
C SER A 82 -15.95 -14.42 5.53
N ARG A 83 -15.10 -14.81 6.48
CA ARG A 83 -15.48 -15.66 7.62
C ARG A 83 -16.40 -14.94 8.58
N LEU A 84 -16.10 -13.70 8.93
CA LEU A 84 -16.94 -12.90 9.84
C LEU A 84 -18.34 -12.63 9.25
N SER A 85 -18.44 -12.51 7.95
CA SER A 85 -19.69 -12.21 7.25
C SER A 85 -20.40 -13.46 6.71
N ASP A 86 -19.88 -14.66 6.99
CA ASP A 86 -20.33 -15.93 6.39
C ASP A 86 -20.52 -15.86 4.87
N ARG A 87 -19.66 -15.09 4.22
CA ARG A 87 -19.73 -14.92 2.76
C ARG A 87 -19.21 -16.17 2.06
N ARG A 88 -20.05 -16.74 1.22
CA ARG A 88 -19.71 -17.84 0.33
C ARG A 88 -19.35 -17.27 -1.04
N GLY A 89 -18.28 -17.78 -1.64
CA GLY A 89 -17.85 -17.37 -2.97
C GLY A 89 -16.40 -16.91 -3.02
N VAL A 90 -15.98 -16.55 -4.22
CA VAL A 90 -14.59 -16.20 -4.51
C VAL A 90 -14.32 -14.75 -4.06
N THR A 91 -13.14 -14.51 -3.47
CA THR A 91 -12.72 -13.18 -3.02
C THR A 91 -11.68 -12.54 -3.93
N ASN A 92 -11.11 -13.31 -4.87
CA ASN A 92 -10.05 -12.84 -5.77
C ASN A 92 -10.55 -12.41 -7.16
N ASP A 93 -11.84 -12.54 -7.45
CA ASP A 93 -12.45 -11.95 -8.63
C ASP A 93 -12.80 -10.47 -8.38
N ARG A 94 -13.23 -9.77 -9.44
CA ARG A 94 -13.56 -8.34 -9.35
C ARG A 94 -14.65 -8.03 -8.32
N ALA A 95 -15.72 -8.82 -8.32
CA ALA A 95 -16.85 -8.64 -7.40
C ALA A 95 -16.43 -8.92 -5.95
N GLY A 96 -15.66 -9.98 -5.72
CA GLY A 96 -15.12 -10.34 -4.42
C GLY A 96 -14.17 -9.27 -3.87
N GLN A 97 -13.30 -8.72 -4.70
CA GLN A 97 -12.41 -7.63 -4.31
C GLN A 97 -13.18 -6.36 -3.96
N GLN A 98 -14.16 -5.96 -4.77
CA GLN A 98 -15.02 -4.80 -4.47
C GLN A 98 -15.77 -4.98 -3.15
N TRP A 99 -16.31 -6.18 -2.90
CA TRP A 99 -16.97 -6.50 -1.64
C TRP A 99 -16.02 -6.38 -0.44
N CYS A 100 -14.81 -6.95 -0.53
CA CYS A 100 -13.82 -6.88 0.54
C CYS A 100 -13.41 -5.43 0.86
N TRP A 101 -13.11 -4.63 -0.14
CA TRP A 101 -12.73 -3.23 0.04
C TRP A 101 -13.87 -2.40 0.62
N HIS A 102 -15.10 -2.63 0.20
CA HIS A 102 -16.29 -1.95 0.74
C HIS A 102 -16.46 -2.26 2.23
N HIS A 103 -16.39 -3.53 2.63
CA HIS A 103 -16.55 -3.93 4.03
C HIS A 103 -15.37 -3.48 4.89
N ALA A 104 -14.14 -3.57 4.39
CA ALA A 104 -12.97 -3.03 5.08
C ALA A 104 -13.11 -1.53 5.36
N MET A 105 -13.62 -0.76 4.40
CA MET A 105 -13.89 0.67 4.57
C MET A 105 -14.93 0.92 5.67
N GLN A 106 -15.98 0.12 5.74
CA GLN A 106 -16.99 0.24 6.81
C GLN A 106 -16.38 0.02 8.20
N PHE A 107 -15.53 -0.99 8.36
CA PHE A 107 -14.82 -1.23 9.63
C PHE A 107 -13.93 -0.06 10.02
N VAL A 108 -13.15 0.45 9.08
CA VAL A 108 -12.21 1.56 9.33
C VAL A 108 -12.95 2.84 9.70
N ARG A 109 -14.07 3.15 9.02
CA ARG A 109 -14.91 4.31 9.33
C ARG A 109 -15.58 4.22 10.69
N ALA A 110 -15.93 3.02 11.13
CA ALA A 110 -16.51 2.79 12.46
C ALA A 110 -15.46 2.83 13.58
N ALA A 111 -14.19 2.69 13.27
CA ALA A 111 -13.11 2.73 14.23
C ALA A 111 -12.87 4.15 14.76
N LYS A 112 -12.59 4.26 16.07
CA LYS A 112 -12.24 5.54 16.70
C LYS A 112 -10.83 6.03 16.33
N LYS A 113 -9.95 5.09 15.94
CA LYS A 113 -8.56 5.33 15.50
C LYS A 113 -8.29 4.49 14.27
N PRO A 114 -7.43 4.97 13.37
CA PRO A 114 -7.02 4.20 12.19
C PRO A 114 -6.27 2.92 12.54
#